data_f64d1d672cfaf980b07ab9a42d6ce7ec
#
_entry.id   f64d1d672cfaf980b07ab9a42d6ce7ec
#
_cell.length_a   1.000
_cell.length_b   1.000
_cell.length_c   1.000
_cell.angle_alpha   90.00
_cell.angle_beta   90.00
_cell.angle_gamma   90.00
#
_symmetry.space_group_name_H-M   'P 1'
#
loop_
_entity.id
_entity.type
_entity.pdbx_description
1 polymer ?
#
loop_
_entity_poly.entity_id
_entity_poly.type
_entity_poly.pdbx_seq_one_letter_code
_entity_poly.pdbx_strand_id
1 'polypeptide(L)'
;MLVKLPVPNVSPRPTLRVVEAAPVDPESGEERARRRVWDSLFVRIAVSSLAVGLPFLIIAGFVPNVLGPWGAGVQLGGIVLLVATSAVVARFTIRPIFALVDAAARVESGDLSARVVPGGSAEMRQLGHTFNAMLERLTGVLSRLRGEVADTAAHLSVVAEQLAGATLAQTAAATETSASMEDLARGSIAIAETAARAATQTGEVRANVAAAQADVRLNGERMVELAHRVDDIEGILVLINDIADQTSLLALNAAIEAARAGEAGRGFAVVADEVRRLAERSKAASGQIAALVDAAQVQSQTTVMAVENRGRQMQEWLEMMAAMAEASGQVQIATEKQRATVEETVAAIEHIAERSRLVAATAQEIAVAAARQDELAAELAWTTDERSSQLGKRGINHGA
;
A
#
# COMPACT_ATOMS: atom_id res chain seq x y z
N MET A 1 -17.62 -1.69 -17.44
CA MET A 1 -17.17 -2.68 -18.45
C MET A 1 -15.90 -3.33 -17.86
N LEU A 2 -16.09 -4.37 -17.04
CA LEU A 2 -15.03 -5.09 -16.32
C LEU A 2 -14.53 -6.22 -17.21
N VAL A 3 -13.29 -6.09 -17.67
CA VAL A 3 -12.59 -7.15 -18.41
C VAL A 3 -12.22 -8.25 -17.43
N LYS A 4 -12.88 -9.40 -17.57
CA LYS A 4 -12.61 -10.63 -16.85
C LYS A 4 -11.33 -11.24 -17.43
N LEU A 5 -10.20 -11.10 -16.74
CA LEU A 5 -8.96 -11.83 -17.06
C LEU A 5 -9.17 -13.33 -16.77
N PRO A 6 -8.74 -14.24 -17.66
CA PRO A 6 -8.85 -15.67 -17.45
C PRO A 6 -7.88 -16.12 -16.36
N VAL A 7 -8.38 -16.86 -15.38
CA VAL A 7 -7.60 -17.58 -14.37
C VAL A 7 -6.79 -18.66 -15.06
N PRO A 8 -5.44 -18.74 -14.90
CA PRO A 8 -4.67 -19.84 -15.45
C PRO A 8 -5.05 -21.15 -14.76
N ASN A 9 -5.40 -22.12 -15.59
CA ASN A 9 -5.71 -23.50 -15.21
C ASN A 9 -4.43 -24.16 -14.64
N VAL A 10 -4.33 -24.21 -13.31
CA VAL A 10 -3.23 -24.91 -12.61
C VAL A 10 -3.56 -26.40 -12.69
N SER A 11 -2.87 -27.12 -13.58
CA SER A 11 -2.88 -28.56 -13.63
C SER A 11 -2.46 -29.15 -12.26
N PRO A 12 -3.09 -30.24 -11.80
CA PRO A 12 -2.76 -30.87 -10.52
C PRO A 12 -1.29 -31.32 -10.53
N ARG A 13 -0.55 -30.91 -9.52
CA ARG A 13 0.84 -31.31 -9.28
C ARG A 13 0.93 -32.85 -9.26
N PRO A 14 1.93 -33.45 -9.91
CA PRO A 14 2.17 -34.87 -9.77
C PRO A 14 2.50 -35.14 -8.29
N THR A 15 1.68 -35.94 -7.65
CA THR A 15 1.96 -36.51 -6.33
C THR A 15 3.23 -37.32 -6.45
N LEU A 16 4.33 -36.87 -5.89
CA LEU A 16 5.52 -37.66 -5.62
C LEU A 16 5.08 -38.80 -4.73
N ARG A 17 4.89 -40.01 -5.34
CA ARG A 17 4.82 -41.26 -4.59
C ARG A 17 6.18 -41.41 -3.89
N VAL A 18 6.19 -41.19 -2.59
CA VAL A 18 7.25 -41.72 -1.75
C VAL A 18 7.21 -43.22 -1.94
N VAL A 19 8.15 -43.76 -2.69
CA VAL A 19 8.40 -45.21 -2.74
C VAL A 19 8.98 -45.54 -1.39
N GLU A 20 8.14 -46.02 -0.50
CA GLU A 20 8.55 -46.63 0.77
C GLU A 20 9.48 -47.78 0.42
N ALA A 21 10.79 -47.55 0.56
CA ALA A 21 11.78 -48.60 0.36
C ALA A 21 11.56 -49.67 1.42
N ALA A 22 11.22 -50.87 0.93
CA ALA A 22 11.11 -52.05 1.79
C ALA A 22 12.40 -52.18 2.63
N PRO A 23 12.32 -52.59 3.92
CA PRO A 23 13.48 -52.76 4.76
C PRO A 23 14.46 -53.75 4.10
N VAL A 24 15.60 -53.19 3.66
CA VAL A 24 16.72 -53.99 3.15
C VAL A 24 17.34 -54.69 4.36
N ASP A 25 17.21 -55.99 4.38
CA ASP A 25 17.85 -56.88 5.35
C ASP A 25 19.40 -56.75 5.17
N PRO A 26 20.13 -56.09 6.10
CA PRO A 26 21.51 -55.68 5.83
C PRO A 26 22.50 -56.85 5.81
N GLU A 27 22.11 -58.02 6.32
CA GLU A 27 23.05 -59.17 6.40
C GLU A 27 23.02 -60.08 5.18
N SER A 28 22.00 -60.04 4.34
CA SER A 28 21.86 -61.03 3.24
C SER A 28 22.43 -60.60 1.90
N GLY A 29 22.61 -59.30 1.67
CA GLY A 29 23.08 -58.71 0.37
C GLY A 29 24.59 -58.67 0.23
N GLU A 30 25.29 -58.21 1.25
CA GLU A 30 26.74 -58.03 1.22
C GLU A 30 27.50 -59.37 1.22
N GLU A 31 27.08 -60.33 2.04
CA GLU A 31 27.70 -61.64 2.07
C GLU A 31 27.50 -62.44 0.77
N ARG A 32 26.33 -62.30 0.13
CA ARG A 32 26.05 -62.97 -1.16
C ARG A 32 26.81 -62.32 -2.32
N ALA A 33 27.02 -61.01 -2.32
CA ALA A 33 27.82 -60.31 -3.34
C ALA A 33 29.31 -60.65 -3.18
N ARG A 34 29.83 -60.61 -1.96
CA ARG A 34 31.21 -61.06 -1.66
C ARG A 34 31.48 -62.47 -2.08
N ARG A 35 30.61 -63.46 -1.74
CA ARG A 35 30.77 -64.84 -2.16
C ARG A 35 30.75 -65.01 -3.68
N ARG A 36 29.85 -64.37 -4.41
CA ARG A 36 29.80 -64.47 -5.89
C ARG A 36 31.05 -63.89 -6.56
N VAL A 37 31.61 -62.82 -6.08
CA VAL A 37 32.85 -62.25 -6.63
C VAL A 37 34.04 -63.17 -6.32
N TRP A 38 34.13 -63.69 -5.08
CA TRP A 38 35.13 -64.66 -4.70
C TRP A 38 35.07 -65.91 -5.52
N ASP A 39 33.89 -66.51 -5.70
CA ASP A 39 33.71 -67.76 -6.43
C ASP A 39 34.05 -67.55 -7.91
N SER A 40 33.67 -66.48 -8.57
CA SER A 40 33.99 -66.26 -9.99
C SER A 40 35.44 -65.95 -10.25
N LEU A 41 36.07 -65.08 -9.44
CA LEU A 41 37.45 -64.68 -9.60
C LEU A 41 38.42 -65.75 -9.14
N PHE A 42 38.11 -66.41 -7.99
CA PHE A 42 38.89 -67.52 -7.48
C PHE A 42 38.88 -68.68 -8.42
N VAL A 43 37.72 -69.05 -8.98
CA VAL A 43 37.60 -70.11 -9.99
C VAL A 43 38.37 -69.78 -11.24
N ARG A 44 38.30 -68.55 -11.77
CA ARG A 44 39.08 -68.16 -12.98
C ARG A 44 40.58 -68.18 -12.74
N ILE A 45 41.05 -67.72 -11.59
CA ILE A 45 42.44 -67.73 -11.24
C ILE A 45 42.94 -69.17 -10.95
N ALA A 46 42.11 -69.96 -10.24
CA ALA A 46 42.44 -71.37 -10.01
C ALA A 46 42.48 -72.13 -11.35
N VAL A 47 41.51 -71.88 -12.25
CA VAL A 47 41.53 -72.50 -13.60
C VAL A 47 42.71 -72.02 -14.44
N SER A 48 43.09 -70.69 -14.39
CA SER A 48 44.26 -70.23 -15.14
C SER A 48 45.57 -70.75 -14.56
N SER A 49 45.67 -70.82 -13.22
CA SER A 49 46.84 -71.40 -12.54
C SER A 49 46.95 -72.91 -12.80
N LEU A 50 45.80 -73.59 -12.86
CA LEU A 50 45.74 -75.02 -13.19
C LEU A 50 46.07 -75.26 -14.67
N ALA A 51 45.56 -74.35 -15.58
CA ALA A 51 45.87 -74.46 -17.03
C ALA A 51 47.37 -74.25 -17.35
N VAL A 52 48.07 -73.46 -16.58
CA VAL A 52 49.50 -73.28 -16.72
C VAL A 52 50.30 -74.33 -15.91
N GLY A 53 49.85 -74.71 -14.71
CA GLY A 53 50.52 -75.63 -13.85
C GLY A 53 50.34 -77.08 -14.17
N LEU A 54 49.15 -77.45 -14.71
CA LEU A 54 48.81 -78.86 -15.04
C LEU A 54 49.68 -79.44 -16.19
N PRO A 55 49.90 -78.73 -17.31
CA PRO A 55 50.86 -79.16 -18.32
C PRO A 55 52.25 -79.30 -17.77
N PHE A 56 52.67 -78.38 -16.93
CA PHE A 56 53.99 -78.46 -16.30
C PHE A 56 54.11 -79.64 -15.32
N LEU A 57 53.07 -79.96 -14.51
CA LEU A 57 53.03 -81.12 -13.65
C LEU A 57 53.02 -82.43 -14.45
N ILE A 58 52.32 -82.47 -15.58
CA ILE A 58 52.29 -83.62 -16.45
C ILE A 58 53.68 -83.85 -17.09
N ILE A 59 54.27 -82.74 -17.57
CA ILE A 59 55.69 -82.78 -18.13
C ILE A 59 56.66 -83.21 -17.05
N ALA A 60 56.48 -82.63 -15.83
CA ALA A 60 57.34 -82.97 -14.69
C ALA A 60 57.16 -84.43 -14.21
N GLY A 61 55.97 -85.04 -14.39
CA GLY A 61 55.74 -86.44 -14.09
C GLY A 61 56.44 -87.41 -15.08
N PHE A 62 56.68 -86.99 -16.30
CA PHE A 62 57.41 -87.78 -17.29
C PHE A 62 58.94 -87.57 -17.18
N VAL A 63 59.41 -86.52 -16.59
CA VAL A 63 60.81 -86.08 -16.42
C VAL A 63 61.63 -87.04 -15.56
N PRO A 64 61.14 -87.71 -14.46
CA PRO A 64 61.91 -88.64 -13.67
C PRO A 64 62.43 -89.84 -14.41
N ASN A 65 61.72 -90.35 -15.43
CA ASN A 65 62.11 -91.44 -16.26
C ASN A 65 63.19 -91.08 -17.24
N VAL A 66 63.43 -89.76 -17.52
CA VAL A 66 64.42 -89.32 -18.53
C VAL A 66 65.64 -88.68 -17.82
N LEU A 67 65.50 -88.07 -16.65
CA LEU A 67 66.51 -87.24 -15.96
C LEU A 67 67.08 -87.90 -14.69
N GLY A 68 66.71 -89.06 -14.31
CA GLY A 68 67.25 -89.76 -13.17
C GLY A 68 67.12 -89.05 -11.84
N PRO A 69 68.20 -88.90 -11.05
CA PRO A 69 68.13 -88.26 -9.72
C PRO A 69 67.82 -86.73 -9.71
N TRP A 70 67.93 -86.09 -10.86
CA TRP A 70 67.62 -84.66 -11.01
C TRP A 70 66.13 -84.37 -11.21
N GLY A 71 65.29 -85.35 -11.46
CA GLY A 71 63.89 -85.18 -11.72
C GLY A 71 63.11 -84.60 -10.52
N ALA A 72 63.45 -84.95 -9.31
CA ALA A 72 62.80 -84.37 -8.08
C ALA A 72 63.10 -82.88 -7.90
N GLY A 73 64.30 -82.44 -8.28
CA GLY A 73 64.66 -80.98 -8.24
C GLY A 73 63.85 -80.15 -9.24
N VAL A 74 63.58 -80.67 -10.43
CA VAL A 74 62.80 -79.97 -11.46
C VAL A 74 61.31 -79.86 -11.02
N GLN A 75 60.78 -80.91 -10.36
CA GLN A 75 59.38 -80.87 -9.78
C GLN A 75 59.26 -79.85 -8.65
N LEU A 76 60.20 -79.84 -7.72
CA LEU A 76 60.25 -78.82 -6.65
C LEU A 76 60.36 -77.41 -7.19
N GLY A 77 61.24 -77.20 -8.21
CA GLY A 77 61.36 -75.91 -8.84
C GLY A 77 60.12 -75.43 -9.57
N GLY A 78 59.35 -76.37 -10.15
CA GLY A 78 58.04 -76.08 -10.76
C GLY A 78 56.96 -75.68 -9.79
N ILE A 79 56.89 -76.36 -8.65
CA ILE A 79 55.97 -76.02 -7.57
C ILE A 79 56.29 -74.66 -7.01
N VAL A 80 57.57 -74.36 -6.72
CA VAL A 80 57.99 -73.06 -6.21
C VAL A 80 57.67 -71.94 -7.21
N LEU A 81 57.87 -72.16 -8.51
CA LEU A 81 57.52 -71.19 -9.53
C LEU A 81 55.99 -70.94 -9.63
N LEU A 82 55.22 -72.00 -9.52
CA LEU A 82 53.74 -71.90 -9.50
C LEU A 82 53.24 -71.10 -8.28
N VAL A 83 53.79 -71.38 -7.09
CA VAL A 83 53.44 -70.66 -5.85
C VAL A 83 53.90 -69.19 -5.95
N ALA A 84 55.08 -68.93 -6.49
CA ALA A 84 55.60 -67.56 -6.68
C ALA A 84 54.78 -66.76 -7.68
N THR A 85 54.41 -67.36 -8.82
CA THR A 85 53.55 -66.67 -9.81
C THR A 85 52.12 -66.43 -9.27
N SER A 86 51.54 -67.40 -8.56
CA SER A 86 50.23 -67.19 -7.91
C SER A 86 50.29 -66.13 -6.83
N ALA A 87 51.33 -66.06 -6.03
CA ALA A 87 51.53 -65.03 -5.03
C ALA A 87 51.70 -63.59 -5.66
N VAL A 88 52.43 -63.51 -6.80
CA VAL A 88 52.58 -62.26 -7.55
C VAL A 88 51.21 -61.79 -8.10
N VAL A 89 50.48 -62.70 -8.74
CA VAL A 89 49.13 -62.37 -9.27
C VAL A 89 48.17 -61.96 -8.14
N ALA A 90 48.20 -62.70 -7.02
CA ALA A 90 47.36 -62.35 -5.88
C ALA A 90 47.70 -60.93 -5.31
N ARG A 91 48.99 -60.63 -5.22
CA ARG A 91 49.43 -59.32 -4.70
C ARG A 91 49.20 -58.14 -5.63
N PHE A 92 49.37 -58.32 -6.93
CA PHE A 92 49.36 -57.19 -7.91
C PHE A 92 47.97 -57.03 -8.59
N THR A 93 47.09 -58.02 -8.58
CA THR A 93 45.80 -57.95 -9.28
C THR A 93 44.62 -58.12 -8.32
N ILE A 94 44.68 -59.08 -7.39
CA ILE A 94 43.51 -59.42 -6.57
C ILE A 94 43.35 -58.43 -5.39
N ARG A 95 44.42 -58.14 -4.66
CA ARG A 95 44.36 -57.23 -3.50
C ARG A 95 43.83 -55.85 -3.86
N PRO A 96 44.30 -55.19 -4.92
CA PRO A 96 43.79 -53.86 -5.30
C PRO A 96 42.33 -53.87 -5.69
N ILE A 97 41.81 -54.91 -6.32
CA ILE A 97 40.40 -55.03 -6.66
C ILE A 97 39.54 -55.11 -5.38
N PHE A 98 39.95 -55.92 -4.42
CA PHE A 98 39.23 -55.98 -3.12
C PHE A 98 39.27 -54.66 -2.35
N ALA A 99 40.35 -53.96 -2.36
CA ALA A 99 40.45 -52.62 -1.76
C ALA A 99 39.49 -51.65 -2.43
N LEU A 100 39.30 -51.75 -3.74
CA LEU A 100 38.37 -50.90 -4.47
C LEU A 100 36.90 -51.25 -4.21
N VAL A 101 36.60 -52.57 -4.15
CA VAL A 101 35.27 -53.06 -3.80
C VAL A 101 34.90 -52.68 -2.35
N ASP A 102 35.83 -52.79 -1.39
CA ASP A 102 35.62 -52.38 -0.01
C ASP A 102 35.38 -50.89 0.09
N ALA A 103 36.19 -50.06 -0.60
CA ALA A 103 36.01 -48.63 -0.66
C ALA A 103 34.66 -48.25 -1.30
N ALA A 104 34.24 -48.93 -2.37
CA ALA A 104 32.92 -48.70 -3.00
C ALA A 104 31.77 -49.08 -2.09
N ALA A 105 31.85 -50.21 -1.33
CA ALA A 105 30.86 -50.59 -0.35
C ALA A 105 30.75 -49.58 0.82
N ARG A 106 31.87 -48.99 1.25
CA ARG A 106 31.89 -47.89 2.22
C ARG A 106 31.21 -46.65 1.67
N VAL A 107 31.48 -46.29 0.43
CA VAL A 107 30.79 -45.17 -0.23
C VAL A 107 29.30 -45.42 -0.36
N GLU A 108 28.86 -46.63 -0.71
CA GLU A 108 27.46 -47.04 -0.73
C GLU A 108 26.80 -46.86 0.64
N SER A 109 27.49 -47.21 1.73
CA SER A 109 27.01 -46.98 3.10
C SER A 109 27.08 -45.50 3.56
N GLY A 110 27.47 -44.56 2.68
CA GLY A 110 27.54 -43.14 2.91
C GLY A 110 28.88 -42.58 3.41
N ASP A 111 29.91 -43.44 3.52
CA ASP A 111 31.29 -42.99 3.89
C ASP A 111 32.03 -42.47 2.66
N LEU A 112 31.82 -41.18 2.35
CA LEU A 112 32.49 -40.49 1.24
C LEU A 112 33.98 -40.16 1.54
N SER A 113 34.45 -40.43 2.76
CA SER A 113 35.87 -40.27 3.10
C SER A 113 36.73 -41.45 2.71
N ALA A 114 36.10 -42.57 2.29
CA ALA A 114 36.81 -43.76 1.83
C ALA A 114 37.78 -43.40 0.66
N ARG A 115 39.03 -43.87 0.77
CA ARG A 115 39.99 -43.69 -0.31
C ARG A 115 40.67 -45.03 -0.57
N VAL A 116 40.93 -45.26 -1.84
CA VAL A 116 41.70 -46.42 -2.28
C VAL A 116 43.16 -46.07 -2.36
N VAL A 117 44.02 -46.90 -1.72
CA VAL A 117 45.46 -46.74 -1.92
C VAL A 117 45.84 -47.30 -3.30
N PRO A 118 46.29 -46.48 -4.28
CA PRO A 118 46.60 -46.96 -5.62
C PRO A 118 47.76 -47.95 -5.58
N GLY A 119 47.53 -49.19 -6.02
CA GLY A 119 48.51 -50.25 -5.99
C GLY A 119 48.31 -51.28 -7.10
N GLY A 120 49.20 -52.21 -7.25
CA GLY A 120 49.13 -53.25 -8.26
C GLY A 120 49.67 -52.88 -9.65
N SER A 121 49.01 -53.38 -10.71
CA SER A 121 49.38 -53.05 -12.11
C SER A 121 49.13 -51.59 -12.46
N ALA A 122 49.65 -51.13 -13.60
CA ALA A 122 49.49 -49.71 -14.03
C ALA A 122 47.99 -49.36 -14.16
N GLU A 123 47.18 -50.27 -14.69
CA GLU A 123 45.71 -50.12 -14.86
C GLU A 123 45.00 -50.02 -13.52
N MET A 124 45.37 -50.86 -12.53
CA MET A 124 44.79 -50.83 -11.20
C MET A 124 45.14 -49.52 -10.43
N ARG A 125 46.37 -49.05 -10.57
CA ARG A 125 46.77 -47.77 -10.03
C ARG A 125 45.96 -46.62 -10.63
N GLN A 126 45.80 -46.62 -11.97
CA GLN A 126 45.00 -45.62 -12.67
C GLN A 126 43.54 -45.65 -12.24
N LEU A 127 42.95 -46.83 -12.09
CA LEU A 127 41.56 -47.03 -11.61
C LEU A 127 41.41 -46.47 -10.21
N GLY A 128 42.35 -46.75 -9.29
CA GLY A 128 42.35 -46.21 -7.94
C GLY A 128 42.44 -44.68 -7.90
N HIS A 129 43.31 -44.06 -8.76
CA HIS A 129 43.37 -42.61 -8.88
C HIS A 129 42.07 -42.01 -9.43
N THR A 130 41.49 -42.61 -10.46
CA THR A 130 40.22 -42.15 -11.05
C THR A 130 39.07 -42.26 -10.06
N PHE A 131 39.01 -43.35 -9.28
CA PHE A 131 38.01 -43.52 -8.21
C PHE A 131 38.15 -42.45 -7.14
N ASN A 132 39.37 -42.20 -6.66
CA ASN A 132 39.61 -41.14 -5.67
C ASN A 132 39.27 -39.75 -6.21
N ALA A 133 39.60 -39.41 -7.44
CA ALA A 133 39.28 -38.15 -8.09
C ALA A 133 37.76 -37.97 -8.27
N MET A 134 37.03 -39.06 -8.57
CA MET A 134 35.56 -39.04 -8.61
C MET A 134 34.97 -38.72 -7.23
N LEU A 135 35.48 -39.36 -6.18
CA LEU A 135 35.02 -39.08 -4.82
C LEU A 135 35.31 -37.65 -4.36
N GLU A 136 36.49 -37.12 -4.71
CA GLU A 136 36.85 -35.72 -4.41
C GLU A 136 35.91 -34.73 -5.12
N ARG A 137 35.56 -34.99 -6.37
CA ARG A 137 34.58 -34.18 -7.08
C ARG A 137 33.18 -34.29 -6.46
N LEU A 138 32.76 -35.49 -6.09
CA LEU A 138 31.47 -35.73 -5.47
C LEU A 138 31.34 -34.99 -4.11
N THR A 139 32.38 -35.15 -3.27
CA THR A 139 32.42 -34.43 -1.97
C THR A 139 32.47 -32.91 -2.17
N GLY A 140 33.19 -32.42 -3.17
CA GLY A 140 33.23 -30.98 -3.51
C GLY A 140 31.87 -30.43 -3.96
N VAL A 141 31.13 -31.22 -4.77
CA VAL A 141 29.78 -30.83 -5.21
C VAL A 141 28.81 -30.80 -4.02
N LEU A 142 28.82 -31.85 -3.18
CA LEU A 142 27.96 -31.92 -2.00
C LEU A 142 28.23 -30.78 -1.00
N SER A 143 29.52 -30.46 -0.77
CA SER A 143 29.91 -29.34 0.09
C SER A 143 29.40 -27.99 -0.43
N ARG A 144 29.48 -27.76 -1.76
CA ARG A 144 28.95 -26.55 -2.38
C ARG A 144 27.43 -26.47 -2.28
N LEU A 145 26.74 -27.57 -2.62
CA LEU A 145 25.27 -27.63 -2.49
C LEU A 145 24.80 -27.37 -1.07
N ARG A 146 25.51 -27.92 -0.08
CA ARG A 146 25.23 -27.65 1.33
C ARG A 146 25.34 -26.17 1.65
N GLY A 147 26.44 -25.52 1.21
CA GLY A 147 26.65 -24.09 1.39
C GLY A 147 25.54 -23.26 0.77
N GLU A 148 25.19 -23.54 -0.51
CA GLU A 148 24.13 -22.84 -1.22
C GLU A 148 22.74 -23.01 -0.57
N VAL A 149 22.44 -24.20 -0.05
CA VAL A 149 21.18 -24.48 0.66
C VAL A 149 21.13 -23.73 1.99
N ALA A 150 22.21 -23.75 2.78
CA ALA A 150 22.29 -23.02 4.04
C ALA A 150 22.19 -21.50 3.86
N ASP A 151 22.92 -20.95 2.87
CA ASP A 151 22.85 -19.53 2.52
C ASP A 151 21.44 -19.12 2.07
N THR A 152 20.80 -19.96 1.26
CA THR A 152 19.43 -19.73 0.81
C THR A 152 18.44 -19.77 1.97
N ALA A 153 18.59 -20.72 2.91
CA ALA A 153 17.77 -20.82 4.11
C ALA A 153 17.90 -19.58 5.00
N ALA A 154 19.13 -19.12 5.22
CA ALA A 154 19.40 -17.90 5.99
C ALA A 154 18.76 -16.67 5.32
N HIS A 155 18.89 -16.55 3.99
CA HIS A 155 18.30 -15.45 3.23
C HIS A 155 16.76 -15.47 3.31
N LEU A 156 16.14 -16.63 3.12
CA LEU A 156 14.69 -16.80 3.24
C LEU A 156 14.18 -16.44 4.65
N SER A 157 14.92 -16.80 5.70
CA SER A 157 14.57 -16.43 7.07
C SER A 157 14.53 -14.91 7.25
N VAL A 158 15.54 -14.19 6.76
CA VAL A 158 15.59 -12.72 6.81
C VAL A 158 14.44 -12.09 6.02
N VAL A 159 14.14 -12.62 4.83
CA VAL A 159 13.03 -12.14 4.00
C VAL A 159 11.68 -12.36 4.70
N ALA A 160 11.49 -13.52 5.32
CA ALA A 160 10.27 -13.82 6.08
C ALA A 160 10.07 -12.85 7.25
N GLU A 161 11.12 -12.53 7.99
CA GLU A 161 11.11 -11.59 9.12
C GLU A 161 10.81 -10.16 8.65
N GLN A 162 11.44 -9.71 7.57
CA GLN A 162 11.16 -8.41 6.95
C GLN A 162 9.72 -8.31 6.44
N LEU A 163 9.21 -9.37 5.81
CA LEU A 163 7.84 -9.43 5.31
C LEU A 163 6.82 -9.39 6.44
N ALA A 164 7.07 -10.11 7.54
CA ALA A 164 6.24 -10.07 8.75
C ALA A 164 6.23 -8.66 9.38
N GLY A 165 7.40 -8.02 9.50
CA GLY A 165 7.52 -6.65 10.02
C GLY A 165 6.79 -5.62 9.13
N ALA A 166 6.95 -5.70 7.81
CA ALA A 166 6.26 -4.84 6.86
C ALA A 166 4.73 -5.01 6.95
N THR A 167 4.27 -6.25 7.12
CA THR A 167 2.83 -6.57 7.24
C THR A 167 2.23 -6.00 8.53
N LEU A 168 2.96 -6.06 9.65
CA LEU A 168 2.53 -5.44 10.91
C LEU A 168 2.41 -3.92 10.77
N ALA A 169 3.40 -3.27 10.16
CA ALA A 169 3.36 -1.83 9.90
C ALA A 169 2.19 -1.45 8.96
N GLN A 170 1.93 -2.25 7.92
CA GLN A 170 0.82 -2.04 7.01
C GLN A 170 -0.54 -2.20 7.71
N THR A 171 -0.68 -3.18 8.60
CA THR A 171 -1.91 -3.37 9.38
C THR A 171 -2.16 -2.22 10.35
N ALA A 172 -1.11 -1.71 11.01
CA ALA A 172 -1.21 -0.53 11.87
C ALA A 172 -1.64 0.72 11.07
N ALA A 173 -1.02 0.97 9.91
CA ALA A 173 -1.37 2.08 9.03
C ALA A 173 -2.81 1.96 8.50
N ALA A 174 -3.28 0.76 8.16
CA ALA A 174 -4.65 0.51 7.75
C ALA A 174 -5.64 0.84 8.88
N THR A 175 -5.34 0.47 10.12
CA THR A 175 -6.17 0.76 11.29
C THR A 175 -6.26 2.28 11.56
N GLU A 176 -5.12 2.99 11.49
CA GLU A 176 -5.07 4.45 11.67
C GLU A 176 -5.83 5.18 10.55
N THR A 177 -5.68 4.71 9.30
CA THR A 177 -6.41 5.27 8.16
C THR A 177 -7.91 5.03 8.32
N SER A 178 -8.34 3.86 8.80
CA SER A 178 -9.75 3.57 9.07
C SER A 178 -10.35 4.52 10.11
N ALA A 179 -9.64 4.77 11.22
CA ALA A 179 -10.06 5.72 12.23
C ALA A 179 -10.17 7.16 11.65
N SER A 180 -9.22 7.56 10.81
CA SER A 180 -9.26 8.85 10.12
C SER A 180 -10.45 8.97 9.16
N MET A 181 -10.82 7.88 8.49
CA MET A 181 -12.01 7.85 7.61
C MET A 181 -13.32 7.97 8.40
N GLU A 182 -13.41 7.36 9.59
CA GLU A 182 -14.56 7.54 10.48
C GLU A 182 -14.69 9.00 10.96
N ASP A 183 -13.58 9.64 11.31
CA ASP A 183 -13.56 11.07 11.68
C ASP A 183 -14.00 11.95 10.52
N LEU A 184 -13.50 11.64 9.30
CA LEU A 184 -13.87 12.36 8.08
C LEU A 184 -15.36 12.18 7.74
N ALA A 185 -15.93 10.97 7.94
CA ALA A 185 -17.34 10.72 7.76
C ALA A 185 -18.19 11.57 8.72
N ARG A 186 -17.84 11.60 10.02
CA ARG A 186 -18.51 12.43 11.02
C ARG A 186 -18.41 13.92 10.69
N GLY A 187 -17.23 14.37 10.27
CA GLY A 187 -17.01 15.74 9.82
C GLY A 187 -17.86 16.12 8.62
N SER A 188 -17.97 15.24 7.63
CA SER A 188 -18.80 15.46 6.44
C SER A 188 -20.29 15.60 6.79
N ILE A 189 -20.81 14.80 7.72
CA ILE A 189 -22.19 14.91 8.21
C ILE A 189 -22.40 16.28 8.88
N ALA A 190 -21.51 16.70 9.76
CA ALA A 190 -21.60 17.99 10.45
C ALA A 190 -21.54 19.18 9.49
N ILE A 191 -20.71 19.10 8.44
CA ILE A 191 -20.64 20.11 7.38
C ILE A 191 -21.95 20.17 6.59
N ALA A 192 -22.51 19.01 6.18
CA ALA A 192 -23.76 18.94 5.45
C ALA A 192 -24.93 19.55 6.26
N GLU A 193 -25.04 19.23 7.56
CA GLU A 193 -26.04 19.81 8.46
C GLU A 193 -25.86 21.33 8.61
N THR A 194 -24.62 21.80 8.69
CA THR A 194 -24.32 23.22 8.79
C THR A 194 -24.70 23.97 7.50
N ALA A 195 -24.38 23.39 6.33
CA ALA A 195 -24.78 23.93 5.05
C ALA A 195 -26.32 23.96 4.86
N ALA A 196 -27.02 22.91 5.32
CA ALA A 196 -28.49 22.89 5.31
C ALA A 196 -29.10 23.99 6.19
N ARG A 197 -28.58 24.17 7.42
CA ARG A 197 -28.99 25.27 8.30
C ARG A 197 -28.72 26.65 7.68
N ALA A 198 -27.53 26.83 7.08
CA ALA A 198 -27.18 28.07 6.39
C ALA A 198 -28.13 28.36 5.23
N ALA A 199 -28.50 27.36 4.43
CA ALA A 199 -29.46 27.52 3.35
C ALA A 199 -30.84 27.94 3.87
N THR A 200 -31.33 27.33 4.96
CA THR A 200 -32.60 27.68 5.59
C THR A 200 -32.59 29.13 6.12
N GLN A 201 -31.55 29.50 6.88
CA GLN A 201 -31.38 30.87 7.40
C GLN A 201 -31.27 31.90 6.26
N THR A 202 -30.56 31.58 5.17
CA THR A 202 -30.47 32.43 3.99
C THR A 202 -31.84 32.65 3.37
N GLY A 203 -32.66 31.58 3.31
CA GLY A 203 -34.07 31.68 2.87
C GLY A 203 -34.92 32.61 3.72
N GLU A 204 -34.81 32.51 5.04
CA GLU A 204 -35.52 33.39 5.98
C GLU A 204 -35.07 34.86 5.87
N VAL A 205 -33.75 35.09 5.81
CA VAL A 205 -33.20 36.45 5.62
C VAL A 205 -33.67 37.04 4.29
N ARG A 206 -33.63 36.24 3.20
CA ARG A 206 -34.16 36.65 1.90
C ARG A 206 -35.62 37.09 1.96
N ALA A 207 -36.47 36.33 2.63
CA ALA A 207 -37.90 36.70 2.84
C ALA A 207 -38.05 38.02 3.58
N ASN A 208 -37.26 38.20 4.65
CA ASN A 208 -37.29 39.44 5.46
C ASN A 208 -36.79 40.66 4.66
N VAL A 209 -35.71 40.50 3.86
CA VAL A 209 -35.20 41.56 2.99
C VAL A 209 -36.22 41.91 1.91
N ALA A 210 -36.89 40.92 1.31
CA ALA A 210 -37.97 41.16 0.33
C ALA A 210 -39.18 41.93 0.95
N ALA A 211 -39.57 41.60 2.17
CA ALA A 211 -40.59 42.33 2.87
C ALA A 211 -40.16 43.78 3.19
N ALA A 212 -38.93 43.96 3.70
CA ALA A 212 -38.37 45.29 3.92
C ALA A 212 -38.22 46.12 2.63
N GLN A 213 -37.93 45.50 1.50
CA GLN A 213 -37.88 46.15 0.17
C GLN A 213 -39.29 46.69 -0.19
N ALA A 214 -40.34 45.92 0.06
CA ALA A 214 -41.71 46.34 -0.19
C ALA A 214 -42.07 47.57 0.70
N ASP A 215 -41.66 47.56 2.00
CA ASP A 215 -41.89 48.69 2.90
C ASP A 215 -41.11 49.94 2.47
N VAL A 216 -39.85 49.76 2.04
CA VAL A 216 -39.02 50.88 1.49
C VAL A 216 -39.70 51.50 0.26
N ARG A 217 -40.22 50.71 -0.66
CA ARG A 217 -40.95 51.17 -1.83
C ARG A 217 -42.20 51.95 -1.45
N LEU A 218 -43.02 51.40 -0.52
CA LEU A 218 -44.19 52.09 -0.03
C LEU A 218 -43.87 53.42 0.65
N ASN A 219 -42.80 53.50 1.43
CA ASN A 219 -42.34 54.73 2.05
C ASN A 219 -41.85 55.74 0.98
N GLY A 220 -41.21 55.25 -0.11
CA GLY A 220 -40.84 56.12 -1.25
C GLY A 220 -42.09 56.76 -1.89
N GLU A 221 -43.13 55.96 -2.14
CA GLU A 221 -44.38 56.47 -2.70
C GLU A 221 -45.02 57.52 -1.82
N ARG A 222 -45.05 57.30 -0.50
CA ARG A 222 -45.57 58.25 0.50
C ARG A 222 -44.75 59.51 0.57
N MET A 223 -43.45 59.44 0.42
CA MET A 223 -42.57 60.66 0.40
C MET A 223 -42.76 61.49 -0.86
N VAL A 224 -42.99 60.87 -2.00
CA VAL A 224 -43.35 61.59 -3.25
C VAL A 224 -44.71 62.30 -3.10
N GLU A 225 -45.72 61.63 -2.50
CA GLU A 225 -47.00 62.24 -2.22
C GLU A 225 -46.88 63.43 -1.24
N LEU A 226 -46.05 63.28 -0.19
CA LEU A 226 -45.73 64.36 0.74
C LEU A 226 -45.09 65.56 0.04
N ALA A 227 -44.13 65.31 -0.87
CA ALA A 227 -43.50 66.37 -1.64
C ALA A 227 -44.54 67.16 -2.47
N HIS A 228 -45.46 66.47 -3.15
CA HIS A 228 -46.57 67.14 -3.88
C HIS A 228 -47.44 68.00 -2.97
N ARG A 229 -47.79 67.48 -1.77
CA ARG A 229 -48.60 68.27 -0.81
C ARG A 229 -47.87 69.52 -0.31
N VAL A 230 -46.56 69.42 -0.15
CA VAL A 230 -45.68 70.57 0.21
C VAL A 230 -45.67 71.60 -0.91
N ASP A 231 -45.58 71.19 -2.18
CA ASP A 231 -45.67 72.09 -3.34
C ASP A 231 -47.06 72.78 -3.41
N ASP A 232 -48.15 72.03 -3.14
CA ASP A 232 -49.53 72.63 -3.09
C ASP A 232 -49.61 73.70 -2.02
N ILE A 233 -48.99 73.49 -0.82
CA ILE A 233 -48.95 74.52 0.25
C ILE A 233 -48.17 75.72 -0.18
N GLU A 234 -47.06 75.55 -0.87
CA GLU A 234 -46.28 76.68 -1.43
C GLU A 234 -47.11 77.55 -2.37
N GLY A 235 -47.90 76.86 -3.26
CA GLY A 235 -48.85 77.53 -4.16
C GLY A 235 -49.90 78.36 -3.40
N ILE A 236 -50.44 77.81 -2.27
CA ILE A 236 -51.39 78.54 -1.41
C ILE A 236 -50.72 79.73 -0.73
N LEU A 237 -49.48 79.63 -0.28
CA LEU A 237 -48.72 80.70 0.35
C LEU A 237 -48.47 81.88 -0.63
N VAL A 238 -48.20 81.63 -1.87
CA VAL A 238 -48.10 82.60 -2.91
C VAL A 238 -49.40 83.38 -3.06
N LEU A 239 -50.54 82.66 -3.10
CA LEU A 239 -51.84 83.31 -3.17
C LEU A 239 -52.15 84.15 -1.92
N ILE A 240 -51.83 83.63 -0.71
CA ILE A 240 -52.04 84.45 0.54
C ILE A 240 -51.18 85.70 0.54
N ASN A 241 -49.96 85.64 0.08
CA ASN A 241 -49.08 86.84 -0.07
C ASN A 241 -49.66 87.87 -1.06
N ASP A 242 -50.18 87.39 -2.21
CA ASP A 242 -50.86 88.24 -3.17
C ASP A 242 -52.12 88.89 -2.59
N ILE A 243 -52.94 88.15 -1.83
CA ILE A 243 -54.09 88.69 -1.12
C ILE A 243 -53.69 89.73 -0.07
N ALA A 244 -52.63 89.43 0.69
CA ALA A 244 -52.10 90.37 1.69
C ALA A 244 -51.62 91.66 1.03
N ASP A 245 -50.86 91.59 -0.09
CA ASP A 245 -50.39 92.75 -0.83
C ASP A 245 -51.57 93.53 -1.43
N GLN A 246 -52.56 92.88 -2.01
CA GLN A 246 -53.80 93.54 -2.49
C GLN A 246 -54.56 94.20 -1.36
N THR A 247 -54.70 93.55 -0.20
CA THR A 247 -55.37 94.05 0.99
C THR A 247 -54.63 95.28 1.55
N SER A 248 -53.30 95.23 1.58
CA SER A 248 -52.49 96.33 2.03
C SER A 248 -52.64 97.55 1.12
N LEU A 249 -52.67 97.34 -0.21
CA LEU A 249 -52.91 98.40 -1.20
C LEU A 249 -54.35 99.00 -1.10
N LEU A 250 -55.35 98.11 -0.93
CA LEU A 250 -56.73 98.61 -0.70
C LEU A 250 -56.85 99.40 0.59
N ALA A 251 -56.24 98.95 1.64
CA ALA A 251 -56.17 99.67 2.94
C ALA A 251 -55.43 101.03 2.82
N LEU A 252 -54.37 101.05 2.06
CA LEU A 252 -53.65 102.29 1.80
C LEU A 252 -54.52 103.32 0.99
N ASN A 253 -55.20 102.82 -0.05
CA ASN A 253 -56.12 103.66 -0.79
C ASN A 253 -57.27 104.19 0.07
N ALA A 254 -57.84 103.31 0.96
CA ALA A 254 -58.86 103.72 1.90
C ALA A 254 -58.36 104.74 2.94
N ALA A 255 -57.12 104.60 3.43
CA ALA A 255 -56.53 105.53 4.34
C ALA A 255 -56.29 106.96 3.65
N ILE A 256 -55.87 106.94 2.36
CA ILE A 256 -55.74 108.13 1.56
C ILE A 256 -57.08 108.86 1.43
N GLU A 257 -58.18 108.16 1.08
CA GLU A 257 -59.49 108.74 0.87
C GLU A 257 -60.10 109.21 2.19
N ALA A 258 -59.86 108.47 3.29
CA ALA A 258 -60.22 108.86 4.64
C ALA A 258 -59.50 110.12 5.07
N ALA A 259 -58.25 110.30 4.75
CA ALA A 259 -57.46 111.56 4.97
C ALA A 259 -58.05 112.70 4.14
N ARG A 260 -58.53 112.42 2.94
CA ARG A 260 -59.10 113.37 1.99
C ARG A 260 -60.46 113.93 2.46
N ALA A 261 -61.25 113.05 3.25
CA ALA A 261 -62.50 113.43 3.81
C ALA A 261 -62.37 114.27 5.14
N GLY A 262 -61.17 114.60 5.62
CA GLY A 262 -60.94 115.42 6.77
C GLY A 262 -61.48 114.89 8.06
N GLU A 263 -62.15 115.66 8.93
CA GLU A 263 -62.73 115.28 10.22
C GLU A 263 -63.77 114.15 10.06
N ALA A 264 -64.53 114.07 8.97
CA ALA A 264 -65.54 113.08 8.71
C ALA A 264 -64.93 111.68 8.43
N GLY A 265 -63.68 111.62 7.96
CA GLY A 265 -62.96 110.33 7.60
C GLY A 265 -62.15 109.75 8.74
N ARG A 266 -62.03 110.41 9.90
CA ARG A 266 -61.06 110.05 10.99
C ARG A 266 -61.27 108.62 11.52
N GLY A 267 -62.55 108.13 11.70
CA GLY A 267 -62.86 106.75 12.10
C GLY A 267 -62.46 105.75 11.06
N PHE A 268 -62.67 106.04 9.73
CA PHE A 268 -62.27 105.22 8.62
C PHE A 268 -60.78 105.14 8.47
N ALA A 269 -60.02 106.20 8.70
CA ALA A 269 -58.57 106.24 8.66
C ALA A 269 -57.96 105.28 9.68
N VAL A 270 -58.48 105.19 10.94
CA VAL A 270 -58.06 104.21 11.94
C VAL A 270 -58.26 102.74 11.50
N VAL A 271 -59.46 102.48 10.91
CA VAL A 271 -59.80 101.18 10.43
C VAL A 271 -58.90 100.75 9.26
N ALA A 272 -58.64 101.73 8.31
CA ALA A 272 -57.75 101.49 7.15
C ALA A 272 -56.31 101.18 7.60
N ASP A 273 -55.81 101.93 8.60
CA ASP A 273 -54.45 101.63 9.13
C ASP A 273 -54.35 100.30 9.83
N GLU A 274 -55.38 99.89 10.57
CA GLU A 274 -55.47 98.56 11.24
C GLU A 274 -55.56 97.43 10.22
N VAL A 275 -56.34 97.61 9.13
CA VAL A 275 -56.40 96.61 8.04
C VAL A 275 -55.05 96.52 7.35
N ARG A 276 -54.36 97.66 7.09
CA ARG A 276 -53.03 97.64 6.52
C ARG A 276 -52.03 96.89 7.43
N ARG A 277 -52.02 97.18 8.72
CA ARG A 277 -51.20 96.41 9.71
C ARG A 277 -51.50 94.93 9.75
N LEU A 278 -52.78 94.58 9.65
CA LEU A 278 -53.22 93.15 9.60
C LEU A 278 -52.68 92.50 8.35
N ALA A 279 -52.73 93.19 7.19
CA ALA A 279 -52.20 92.68 5.92
C ALA A 279 -50.67 92.50 5.99
N GLU A 280 -49.94 93.48 6.57
CA GLU A 280 -48.46 93.37 6.80
C GLU A 280 -48.12 92.21 7.77
N ARG A 281 -48.90 92.02 8.82
CA ARG A 281 -48.72 90.86 9.75
C ARG A 281 -49.06 89.52 9.05
N SER A 282 -50.07 89.48 8.23
CA SER A 282 -50.40 88.26 7.43
C SER A 282 -49.25 87.94 6.51
N LYS A 283 -48.71 88.89 5.77
CA LYS A 283 -47.56 88.75 4.90
C LYS A 283 -46.34 88.21 5.64
N ALA A 284 -46.01 88.81 6.82
CA ALA A 284 -44.90 88.35 7.64
C ALA A 284 -45.09 86.94 8.14
N ALA A 285 -46.31 86.54 8.58
CA ALA A 285 -46.64 85.17 8.99
C ALA A 285 -46.52 84.19 7.81
N SER A 286 -47.03 84.55 6.65
CA SER A 286 -46.90 83.76 5.43
C SER A 286 -45.43 83.49 5.03
N GLY A 287 -44.57 84.55 5.19
CA GLY A 287 -43.12 84.40 4.94
C GLY A 287 -42.44 83.48 5.92
N GLN A 288 -42.88 83.44 7.20
CA GLN A 288 -42.42 82.45 8.17
C GLN A 288 -42.85 81.04 7.84
N ILE A 289 -44.11 80.84 7.36
CA ILE A 289 -44.61 79.53 6.91
C ILE A 289 -43.90 79.10 5.64
N ALA A 290 -43.61 80.00 4.69
CA ALA A 290 -42.84 79.67 3.48
C ALA A 290 -41.46 79.12 3.81
N ALA A 291 -40.75 79.69 4.77
CA ALA A 291 -39.44 79.21 5.24
C ALA A 291 -39.56 77.76 5.83
N LEU A 292 -40.66 77.44 6.53
CA LEU A 292 -40.91 76.10 7.05
C LEU A 292 -41.26 75.11 5.94
N VAL A 293 -41.98 75.54 4.91
CA VAL A 293 -42.32 74.78 3.69
C VAL A 293 -41.09 74.42 2.89
N ASP A 294 -40.21 75.39 2.65
CA ASP A 294 -38.94 75.21 1.95
C ASP A 294 -38.05 74.18 2.71
N ALA A 295 -37.95 74.34 4.04
CA ALA A 295 -37.24 73.39 4.87
C ALA A 295 -37.86 71.97 4.80
N ALA A 296 -39.15 71.86 4.75
CA ALA A 296 -39.86 70.58 4.58
C ALA A 296 -39.66 69.97 3.21
N GLN A 297 -39.60 70.75 2.18
CA GLN A 297 -39.30 70.35 0.79
C GLN A 297 -37.89 69.76 0.67
N VAL A 298 -36.85 70.46 1.19
CA VAL A 298 -35.47 70.00 1.20
C VAL A 298 -35.37 68.67 1.99
N GLN A 299 -36.08 68.59 3.14
CA GLN A 299 -36.08 67.39 3.96
C GLN A 299 -36.75 66.20 3.22
N SER A 300 -37.85 66.44 2.52
CA SER A 300 -38.56 65.40 1.70
C SER A 300 -37.67 64.90 0.57
N GLN A 301 -37.02 65.79 -0.19
CA GLN A 301 -36.06 65.41 -1.27
C GLN A 301 -34.91 64.57 -0.73
N THR A 302 -34.32 64.96 0.42
CA THR A 302 -33.27 64.22 1.06
C THR A 302 -33.70 62.81 1.46
N THR A 303 -34.95 62.72 1.97
CA THR A 303 -35.56 61.45 2.37
C THR A 303 -35.84 60.55 1.19
N VAL A 304 -36.33 61.10 0.04
CA VAL A 304 -36.53 60.35 -1.20
C VAL A 304 -35.22 59.75 -1.69
N MET A 305 -34.15 60.52 -1.75
CA MET A 305 -32.82 60.00 -2.14
C MET A 305 -32.33 58.91 -1.19
N ALA A 306 -32.54 59.07 0.11
CA ALA A 306 -32.17 58.03 1.10
C ALA A 306 -32.98 56.74 0.91
N VAL A 307 -34.28 56.82 0.60
CA VAL A 307 -35.14 55.69 0.31
C VAL A 307 -34.71 54.94 -0.96
N GLU A 308 -34.40 55.66 -2.03
CA GLU A 308 -33.88 55.08 -3.28
C GLU A 308 -32.54 54.39 -3.05
N ASN A 309 -31.64 54.94 -2.28
CA ASN A 309 -30.37 54.32 -1.93
C ASN A 309 -30.56 53.04 -1.13
N ARG A 310 -31.48 53.04 -0.16
CA ARG A 310 -31.85 51.82 0.58
C ARG A 310 -32.48 50.76 -0.30
N GLY A 311 -33.28 51.13 -1.28
CA GLY A 311 -33.84 50.20 -2.26
C GLY A 311 -32.73 49.49 -3.06
N ARG A 312 -31.70 50.20 -3.50
CA ARG A 312 -30.55 49.62 -4.18
C ARG A 312 -29.76 48.68 -3.27
N GLN A 313 -29.49 49.09 -2.03
CA GLN A 313 -28.81 48.20 -1.05
C GLN A 313 -29.59 46.90 -0.78
N MET A 314 -30.91 46.98 -0.71
CA MET A 314 -31.72 45.76 -0.54
C MET A 314 -31.67 44.84 -1.75
N GLN A 315 -31.58 45.36 -2.96
CA GLN A 315 -31.38 44.58 -4.16
C GLN A 315 -30.04 43.83 -4.13
N GLU A 316 -28.96 44.54 -3.76
CA GLU A 316 -27.63 43.91 -3.58
C GLU A 316 -27.65 42.79 -2.52
N TRP A 317 -28.41 42.99 -1.42
CA TRP A 317 -28.54 41.96 -0.38
C TRP A 317 -29.28 40.74 -0.90
N LEU A 318 -30.34 40.91 -1.71
CA LEU A 318 -31.05 39.79 -2.33
C LEU A 318 -30.17 38.97 -3.26
N GLU A 319 -29.28 39.63 -4.02
CA GLU A 319 -28.29 38.96 -4.86
C GLU A 319 -27.25 38.21 -4.02
N MET A 320 -26.75 38.80 -2.93
CA MET A 320 -25.87 38.10 -2.00
C MET A 320 -26.54 36.87 -1.37
N MET A 321 -27.83 36.96 -1.00
CA MET A 321 -28.56 35.83 -0.43
C MET A 321 -28.74 34.73 -1.47
N ALA A 322 -28.94 35.04 -2.76
CA ALA A 322 -29.01 34.07 -3.83
C ALA A 322 -27.67 33.34 -3.99
N ALA A 323 -26.56 34.07 -4.00
CA ALA A 323 -25.22 33.49 -4.06
C ALA A 323 -24.88 32.60 -2.84
N MET A 324 -25.29 33.00 -1.63
CA MET A 324 -25.12 32.19 -0.42
C MET A 324 -25.94 30.89 -0.47
N ALA A 325 -27.18 30.94 -0.98
CA ALA A 325 -28.00 29.74 -1.15
C ALA A 325 -27.36 28.75 -2.14
N GLU A 326 -26.85 29.26 -3.27
CA GLU A 326 -26.13 28.46 -4.25
C GLU A 326 -24.85 27.84 -3.65
N ALA A 327 -24.03 28.62 -2.94
CA ALA A 327 -22.83 28.14 -2.29
C ALA A 327 -23.12 27.04 -1.26
N SER A 328 -24.20 27.21 -0.46
CA SER A 328 -24.65 26.19 0.49
C SER A 328 -25.07 24.89 -0.22
N GLY A 329 -25.75 24.99 -1.38
CA GLY A 329 -26.08 23.84 -2.21
C GLY A 329 -24.85 23.13 -2.76
N GLN A 330 -23.83 23.86 -3.22
CA GLN A 330 -22.58 23.28 -3.69
C GLN A 330 -21.82 22.56 -2.57
N VAL A 331 -21.81 23.11 -1.35
CA VAL A 331 -21.23 22.44 -0.17
C VAL A 331 -21.95 21.14 0.12
N GLN A 332 -23.28 21.07 0.03
CA GLN A 332 -24.03 19.83 0.21
C GLN A 332 -23.65 18.77 -0.81
N ILE A 333 -23.56 19.13 -2.09
CA ILE A 333 -23.13 18.20 -3.17
C ILE A 333 -21.70 17.71 -2.92
N ALA A 334 -20.79 18.61 -2.52
CA ALA A 334 -19.41 18.26 -2.23
C ALA A 334 -19.28 17.28 -1.05
N THR A 335 -20.04 17.49 0.02
CA THR A 335 -20.04 16.61 1.20
C THR A 335 -20.66 15.24 0.91
N GLU A 336 -21.68 15.17 0.07
CA GLU A 336 -22.26 13.90 -0.37
C GLU A 336 -21.24 13.07 -1.20
N LYS A 337 -20.53 13.73 -2.12
CA LYS A 337 -19.45 13.10 -2.87
C LYS A 337 -18.31 12.65 -1.96
N GLN A 338 -17.96 13.47 -0.96
CA GLN A 338 -16.94 13.13 0.03
C GLN A 338 -17.34 11.89 0.84
N ARG A 339 -18.61 11.77 1.23
CA ARG A 339 -19.14 10.58 1.92
C ARG A 339 -18.99 9.33 1.07
N ALA A 340 -19.37 9.38 -0.21
CA ALA A 340 -19.20 8.24 -1.12
C ALA A 340 -17.72 7.83 -1.26
N THR A 341 -16.79 8.81 -1.33
CA THR A 341 -15.34 8.55 -1.40
C THR A 341 -14.83 7.91 -0.10
N VAL A 342 -15.34 8.33 1.06
CA VAL A 342 -15.00 7.71 2.36
C VAL A 342 -15.44 6.25 2.39
N GLU A 343 -16.67 5.93 1.97
CA GLU A 343 -17.19 4.56 1.91
C GLU A 343 -16.32 3.67 1.00
N GLU A 344 -15.93 4.17 -0.18
CA GLU A 344 -15.03 3.46 -1.10
C GLU A 344 -13.65 3.24 -0.49
N THR A 345 -13.11 4.25 0.21
CA THR A 345 -11.80 4.17 0.86
C THR A 345 -11.81 3.16 2.00
N VAL A 346 -12.88 3.13 2.83
CA VAL A 346 -13.04 2.12 3.90
C VAL A 346 -13.06 0.71 3.32
N ALA A 347 -13.79 0.47 2.24
CA ALA A 347 -13.79 -0.82 1.56
C ALA A 347 -12.40 -1.22 1.05
N ALA A 348 -11.63 -0.27 0.51
CA ALA A 348 -10.25 -0.52 0.07
C ALA A 348 -9.33 -0.86 1.25
N ILE A 349 -9.50 -0.22 2.41
CA ILE A 349 -8.74 -0.50 3.64
C ILE A 349 -9.05 -1.91 4.16
N GLU A 350 -10.31 -2.35 4.13
CA GLU A 350 -10.68 -3.72 4.50
C GLU A 350 -9.99 -4.76 3.62
N HIS A 351 -9.93 -4.52 2.32
CA HIS A 351 -9.18 -5.36 1.38
C HIS A 351 -7.67 -5.37 1.67
N ILE A 352 -7.08 -4.23 2.05
CA ILE A 352 -5.67 -4.16 2.46
C ILE A 352 -5.45 -5.00 3.72
N ALA A 353 -6.32 -4.91 4.71
CA ALA A 353 -6.23 -5.68 5.95
C ALA A 353 -6.33 -7.20 5.69
N GLU A 354 -7.23 -7.63 4.82
CA GLU A 354 -7.36 -9.02 4.41
C GLU A 354 -6.10 -9.53 3.69
N ARG A 355 -5.59 -8.77 2.73
CA ARG A 355 -4.34 -9.10 2.02
C ARG A 355 -3.13 -9.15 2.94
N SER A 356 -3.06 -8.24 3.92
CA SER A 356 -2.00 -8.25 4.93
C SER A 356 -1.99 -9.54 5.74
N ARG A 357 -3.17 -10.07 6.11
CA ARG A 357 -3.27 -11.38 6.79
C ARG A 357 -2.74 -12.52 5.92
N LEU A 358 -3.04 -12.51 4.62
CA LEU A 358 -2.54 -13.51 3.69
C LEU A 358 -1.02 -13.43 3.55
N VAL A 359 -0.47 -12.21 3.44
CA VAL A 359 0.99 -11.99 3.37
C VAL A 359 1.69 -12.44 4.65
N ALA A 360 1.08 -12.21 5.83
CA ALA A 360 1.61 -12.73 7.11
C ALA A 360 1.65 -14.27 7.14
N ALA A 361 0.61 -14.93 6.65
CA ALA A 361 0.58 -16.39 6.53
C ALA A 361 1.67 -16.89 5.57
N THR A 362 1.86 -16.23 4.43
CA THR A 362 2.92 -16.57 3.48
C THR A 362 4.32 -16.37 4.09
N ALA A 363 4.53 -15.30 4.86
CA ALA A 363 5.78 -15.08 5.58
C ALA A 363 6.09 -16.22 6.57
N GLN A 364 5.07 -16.70 7.26
CA GLN A 364 5.19 -17.85 8.15
C GLN A 364 5.53 -19.15 7.40
N GLU A 365 4.92 -19.39 6.24
CA GLU A 365 5.24 -20.55 5.39
C GLU A 365 6.69 -20.48 4.89
N ILE A 366 7.17 -19.29 4.50
CA ILE A 366 8.57 -19.09 4.08
C ILE A 366 9.52 -19.38 5.25
N ALA A 367 9.21 -18.91 6.45
CA ALA A 367 10.02 -19.17 7.64
C ALA A 367 10.12 -20.67 7.95
N VAL A 368 9.01 -21.42 7.84
CA VAL A 368 9.00 -22.88 8.02
C VAL A 368 9.80 -23.58 6.92
N ALA A 369 9.69 -23.13 5.67
CA ALA A 369 10.47 -23.67 4.56
C ALA A 369 11.97 -23.41 4.73
N ALA A 370 12.36 -22.22 5.21
CA ALA A 370 13.73 -21.86 5.54
C ALA A 370 14.30 -22.77 6.63
N ALA A 371 13.55 -22.98 7.71
CA ALA A 371 13.97 -23.86 8.81
C ALA A 371 14.18 -25.31 8.33
N ARG A 372 13.28 -25.79 7.43
CA ARG A 372 13.44 -27.13 6.84
C ARG A 372 14.64 -27.24 5.91
N GLN A 373 14.98 -26.19 5.17
CA GLN A 373 16.21 -26.16 4.35
C GLN A 373 17.46 -26.16 5.21
N ASP A 374 17.45 -25.45 6.34
CA ASP A 374 18.57 -25.44 7.29
C ASP A 374 18.78 -26.81 7.91
N GLU A 375 17.69 -27.50 8.28
CA GLU A 375 17.72 -28.88 8.75
C GLU A 375 18.32 -29.84 7.70
N LEU A 376 17.91 -29.71 6.43
CA LEU A 376 18.46 -30.50 5.32
C LEU A 376 19.96 -30.20 5.11
N ALA A 377 20.38 -28.94 5.20
CA ALA A 377 21.79 -28.55 5.12
C ALA A 377 22.60 -29.16 6.27
N ALA A 378 22.05 -29.22 7.48
CA ALA A 378 22.65 -29.86 8.64
C ALA A 378 22.74 -31.39 8.47
N GLU A 379 21.71 -32.03 7.91
CA GLU A 379 21.71 -33.47 7.60
C GLU A 379 22.76 -33.82 6.55
N LEU A 380 22.89 -33.01 5.50
CA LEU A 380 23.97 -33.13 4.51
C LEU A 380 25.36 -32.97 5.16
N ALA A 381 25.50 -32.11 6.15
CA ALA A 381 26.74 -31.95 6.91
C ALA A 381 27.10 -33.21 7.67
N TRP A 382 26.11 -33.81 8.36
CA TRP A 382 26.32 -35.01 9.14
C TRP A 382 26.77 -36.22 8.26
N THR A 383 26.22 -36.35 7.05
CA THR A 383 26.62 -37.39 6.09
C THR A 383 28.04 -37.21 5.56
N THR A 384 28.57 -35.98 5.52
CA THR A 384 29.92 -35.69 4.98
C THR A 384 31.03 -35.61 6.03
N ASP A 385 30.75 -35.21 7.26
CA ASP A 385 31.79 -34.84 8.27
C ASP A 385 31.90 -35.82 9.47
N GLU A 386 30.80 -36.28 10.01
CA GLU A 386 30.80 -36.97 11.32
C GLU A 386 31.06 -38.49 11.25
N ARG A 387 30.70 -39.14 10.11
CA ARG A 387 31.10 -40.54 9.89
C ARG A 387 32.60 -40.69 9.63
N SER A 388 33.27 -39.68 9.11
CA SER A 388 34.74 -39.73 8.91
C SER A 388 35.52 -39.71 10.22
N SER A 389 35.04 -39.02 11.26
CA SER A 389 35.74 -38.91 12.54
C SER A 389 35.54 -40.13 13.45
N GLN A 390 34.39 -40.80 13.40
CA GLN A 390 34.11 -42.00 14.23
C GLN A 390 34.78 -43.28 13.70
N LEU A 391 34.93 -43.41 12.38
CA LEU A 391 35.62 -44.56 11.79
C LEU A 391 37.14 -44.45 11.89
N GLY A 392 37.70 -43.23 11.87
CA GLY A 392 39.11 -42.96 12.13
C GLY A 392 39.53 -43.37 13.55
N LYS A 393 38.67 -43.24 14.56
CA LYS A 393 38.91 -43.66 15.94
C LYS A 393 38.80 -45.18 16.18
N ARG A 394 37.98 -45.90 15.38
CA ARG A 394 37.87 -47.38 15.47
C ARG A 394 39.02 -48.12 14.74
N GLY A 395 39.62 -47.49 13.70
CA GLY A 395 40.74 -48.11 12.96
C GLY A 395 42.08 -48.11 13.72
N ILE A 396 42.24 -47.23 14.70
CA ILE A 396 43.52 -47.14 15.50
C ILE A 396 43.54 -48.13 16.66
N ASN A 397 42.41 -48.72 17.06
CA ASN A 397 42.35 -49.64 18.22
C ASN A 397 42.42 -51.16 17.83
N HIS A 398 42.67 -51.52 16.57
CA HIS A 398 42.86 -52.93 16.16
C HIS A 398 44.26 -53.18 15.56
N GLY A 399 45.24 -52.34 15.82
CA GLY A 399 46.60 -52.47 15.36
C GLY A 399 47.66 -52.31 16.51
N ALA A 400 47.37 -52.93 17.67
CA ALA A 400 48.38 -53.08 18.76
C ALA A 400 48.46 -54.54 19.18
#